data_a7ca1203b321847af16c6b6d37ab47a8
#
_entry.id   a7ca1203b321847af16c6b6d37ab47a8
#
_cell.length_a   1.000
_cell.length_b   1.000
_cell.length_c   1.000
_cell.angle_alpha   90.00
_cell.angle_beta   90.00
_cell.angle_gamma   90.00
#
_symmetry.space_group_name_H-M   'P 1'
#
loop_
_entity.id
_entity.type
_entity.pdbx_description
1 polymer ?
#
loop_
_entity_poly.entity_id
_entity_poly.type
_entity_poly.pdbx_seq_one_letter_code
_entity_poly.pdbx_strand_id
1 'polypeptide(L)'
;GWSKEVAATMNTGNAGLGICIPPSSSMFLMLGLPAVAGVVEAGDLYFALLCGGLWTLVYRLILVRYYVSKYKIPPISRDKIEPFGTAMKQGGSSLAMFLGIIIPLVVITGPVATLLEGLASYGEDGVDAMNIIIWVPVLIMLICLIEGRKLLPKSLEGWKKLLLSSAKQCCNCGAVSLFAMASSNALNQTSFGADMTTILSALSLPKFVMILIIGYVIALAAGPMNATSTTVSLGPVAYSAMVSVGVPPVTAIVAYLIFASTEGASPPMSSPIFVSSSIAGLDDVSVMFKPLIFHYCIPIVFVGVLVAMGFLPIVGG
;
A
#
# COMPACT_ATOMS: atom_id res chain seq x y z
N GLY A 1 17.47 -25.05 6.18
CA GLY A 1 16.87 -23.83 5.68
C GLY A 1 15.44 -24.02 5.24
N TRP A 2 14.84 -23.00 4.68
CA TRP A 2 13.52 -23.06 4.09
C TRP A 2 13.51 -23.93 2.83
N SER A 3 12.43 -24.66 2.58
CA SER A 3 12.22 -25.24 1.26
C SER A 3 11.95 -24.12 0.24
N LYS A 4 12.25 -24.39 -1.03
CA LYS A 4 12.07 -23.39 -2.10
C LYS A 4 10.62 -22.91 -2.19
N GLU A 5 9.66 -23.83 -2.07
CA GLU A 5 8.22 -23.57 -2.14
C GLU A 5 7.76 -22.66 -1.00
N VAL A 6 8.21 -22.98 0.23
CA VAL A 6 7.82 -22.19 1.42
C VAL A 6 8.46 -20.81 1.38
N ALA A 7 9.73 -20.71 1.00
CA ALA A 7 10.43 -19.44 0.87
C ALA A 7 9.76 -18.54 -0.20
N ALA A 8 9.46 -19.10 -1.38
CA ALA A 8 8.77 -18.39 -2.44
C ALA A 8 7.36 -17.95 -2.02
N THR A 9 6.60 -18.83 -1.38
CA THR A 9 5.26 -18.52 -0.86
C THR A 9 5.30 -17.37 0.15
N MET A 10 6.23 -17.40 1.09
CA MET A 10 6.36 -16.34 2.10
C MET A 10 6.78 -15.01 1.48
N ASN A 11 7.75 -15.02 0.56
CA ASN A 11 8.17 -13.82 -0.14
C ASN A 11 7.01 -13.20 -0.91
N THR A 12 6.30 -14.00 -1.68
CA THR A 12 5.13 -13.59 -2.47
C THR A 12 3.99 -13.07 -1.59
N GLY A 13 3.63 -13.82 -0.54
CA GLY A 13 2.55 -13.45 0.36
C GLY A 13 2.81 -12.14 1.13
N ASN A 14 4.08 -11.79 1.34
CA ASN A 14 4.48 -10.55 2.00
C ASN A 14 4.65 -9.37 1.04
N ALA A 15 4.72 -9.59 -0.27
CA ALA A 15 4.98 -8.54 -1.27
C ALA A 15 3.97 -7.38 -1.22
N GLY A 16 2.68 -7.68 -0.97
CA GLY A 16 1.63 -6.67 -0.91
C GLY A 16 1.63 -5.79 0.35
N LEU A 17 2.47 -6.06 1.35
CA LEU A 17 2.49 -5.27 2.59
C LEU A 17 2.74 -3.77 2.33
N GLY A 18 3.56 -3.43 1.34
CA GLY A 18 3.83 -2.04 0.97
C GLY A 18 2.63 -1.26 0.43
N ILE A 19 1.52 -1.93 0.09
CA ILE A 19 0.30 -1.27 -0.38
C ILE A 19 -0.47 -0.66 0.79
N CYS A 20 -0.47 -1.33 1.94
CA CYS A 20 -1.17 -0.89 3.15
C CYS A 20 -0.24 -0.27 4.21
N ILE A 21 1.00 0.02 3.87
CA ILE A 21 1.92 0.82 4.70
C ILE A 21 2.27 2.09 3.93
N PRO A 22 2.01 3.28 4.49
CA PRO A 22 2.30 4.53 3.83
C PRO A 22 3.83 4.83 3.80
N PRO A 23 4.31 5.57 2.78
CA PRO A 23 3.55 6.03 1.61
C PRO A 23 3.40 4.94 0.56
N SER A 24 2.23 4.79 -0.02
CA SER A 24 2.00 3.85 -1.11
C SER A 24 1.35 4.53 -2.31
N SER A 25 1.63 4.02 -3.51
CA SER A 25 1.00 4.53 -4.74
C SER A 25 -0.52 4.42 -4.69
N SER A 26 -1.03 3.33 -4.14
CA SER A 26 -2.47 3.12 -3.99
C SER A 26 -3.12 4.09 -2.99
N MET A 27 -2.40 4.48 -1.93
CA MET A 27 -2.86 5.54 -1.00
C MET A 27 -3.06 6.86 -1.75
N PHE A 28 -2.06 7.30 -2.51
CA PHE A 28 -2.14 8.54 -3.27
C PHE A 28 -3.23 8.50 -4.36
N LEU A 29 -3.41 7.34 -5.00
CA LEU A 29 -4.51 7.15 -5.95
C LEU A 29 -5.87 7.29 -5.28
N MET A 30 -6.07 6.68 -4.10
CA MET A 30 -7.32 6.82 -3.35
C MET A 30 -7.60 8.29 -2.98
N LEU A 31 -6.59 9.03 -2.50
CA LEU A 31 -6.73 10.46 -2.19
C LEU A 31 -7.07 11.31 -3.42
N GLY A 32 -6.58 10.91 -4.60
CA GLY A 32 -6.87 11.59 -5.85
C GLY A 32 -8.23 11.23 -6.47
N LEU A 33 -8.97 10.27 -5.92
CA LEU A 33 -10.29 9.93 -6.43
C LEU A 33 -11.30 11.05 -6.12
N PRO A 34 -12.11 11.49 -7.08
CA PRO A 34 -13.10 12.56 -6.86
C PRO A 34 -14.08 12.30 -5.71
N ALA A 35 -14.40 11.03 -5.44
CA ALA A 35 -15.25 10.64 -4.32
C ALA A 35 -14.59 10.79 -2.93
N VAL A 36 -13.27 10.93 -2.90
CA VAL A 36 -12.45 11.01 -1.67
C VAL A 36 -11.86 12.41 -1.50
N ALA A 37 -11.56 13.08 -2.62
CA ALA A 37 -10.93 14.39 -2.63
C ALA A 37 -11.75 15.43 -1.83
N GLY A 38 -11.12 16.08 -0.87
CA GLY A 38 -11.77 17.05 0.04
C GLY A 38 -12.61 16.42 1.16
N VAL A 39 -12.72 15.09 1.23
CA VAL A 39 -13.43 14.37 2.31
C VAL A 39 -12.47 13.80 3.34
N VAL A 40 -11.28 13.39 2.90
CA VAL A 40 -10.25 12.79 3.74
C VAL A 40 -8.94 13.55 3.57
N GLU A 41 -8.37 13.98 4.69
CA GLU A 41 -7.07 14.62 4.70
C GLU A 41 -5.93 13.60 4.56
N ALA A 42 -4.88 13.99 3.82
CA ALA A 42 -3.75 13.13 3.55
C ALA A 42 -3.00 12.72 4.84
N GLY A 43 -2.91 13.65 5.81
CA GLY A 43 -2.26 13.40 7.10
C GLY A 43 -3.00 12.37 7.94
N ASP A 44 -4.31 12.49 8.06
CA ASP A 44 -5.16 11.56 8.80
C ASP A 44 -5.11 10.16 8.20
N LEU A 45 -5.24 10.08 6.86
CA LEU A 45 -5.13 8.81 6.17
C LEU A 45 -3.75 8.18 6.36
N TYR A 46 -2.68 8.97 6.41
CA TYR A 46 -1.32 8.45 6.62
C TYR A 46 -1.19 7.70 7.93
N PHE A 47 -1.62 8.31 9.04
CA PHE A 47 -1.56 7.66 10.37
C PHE A 47 -2.53 6.49 10.48
N ALA A 48 -3.75 6.65 9.98
CA ALA A 48 -4.74 5.58 9.97
C ALA A 48 -4.24 4.35 9.19
N LEU A 49 -3.65 4.59 8.01
CA LEU A 49 -3.11 3.53 7.16
C LEU A 49 -1.88 2.87 7.80
N LEU A 50 -1.03 3.63 8.49
CA LEU A 50 0.08 3.06 9.24
C LEU A 50 -0.42 2.08 10.29
N CYS A 51 -1.46 2.45 11.06
CA CYS A 51 -2.09 1.56 12.03
C CYS A 51 -2.68 0.31 11.36
N GLY A 52 -3.43 0.47 10.26
CA GLY A 52 -3.99 -0.64 9.49
C GLY A 52 -2.90 -1.57 8.94
N GLY A 53 -1.83 -1.00 8.42
CA GLY A 53 -0.66 -1.74 7.94
C GLY A 53 0.05 -2.51 9.07
N LEU A 54 0.15 -1.93 10.26
CA LEU A 54 0.72 -2.62 11.43
C LEU A 54 -0.11 -3.85 11.83
N TRP A 55 -1.44 -3.81 11.76
CA TRP A 55 -2.28 -5.00 12.00
C TRP A 55 -1.97 -6.12 11.01
N THR A 56 -1.83 -5.80 9.73
CA THR A 56 -1.43 -6.80 8.73
C THR A 56 -0.01 -7.29 8.94
N LEU A 57 0.92 -6.45 9.39
CA LEU A 57 2.29 -6.83 9.74
C LEU A 57 2.31 -7.80 10.92
N VAL A 58 1.56 -7.50 11.99
CA VAL A 58 1.44 -8.39 13.17
C VAL A 58 0.94 -9.78 12.73
N TYR A 59 -0.11 -9.83 11.91
CA TYR A 59 -0.60 -11.09 11.37
C TYR A 59 0.52 -11.84 10.61
N ARG A 60 1.25 -11.16 9.73
CA ARG A 60 2.33 -11.77 8.93
C ARG A 60 3.49 -12.27 9.79
N LEU A 61 3.85 -11.55 10.86
CA LEU A 61 4.86 -12.01 11.82
C LEU A 61 4.41 -13.28 12.57
N ILE A 62 3.14 -13.36 12.97
CA ILE A 62 2.56 -14.57 13.57
C ILE A 62 2.63 -15.72 12.57
N LEU A 63 2.28 -15.48 11.32
CA LEU A 63 2.34 -16.48 10.26
C LEU A 63 3.76 -16.98 9.99
N VAL A 64 4.74 -16.07 9.94
CA VAL A 64 6.18 -16.44 9.83
C VAL A 64 6.58 -17.33 11.00
N ARG A 65 6.20 -16.96 12.22
CA ARG A 65 6.49 -17.78 13.42
C ARG A 65 5.84 -19.16 13.34
N TYR A 66 4.60 -19.22 12.85
CA TYR A 66 3.93 -20.50 12.60
C TYR A 66 4.71 -21.37 11.60
N TYR A 67 5.17 -20.81 10.47
CA TYR A 67 5.96 -21.55 9.50
C TYR A 67 7.30 -22.00 10.06
N VAL A 68 8.02 -21.15 10.80
CA VAL A 68 9.27 -21.52 11.48
C VAL A 68 9.06 -22.75 12.39
N SER A 69 7.98 -22.73 13.16
CA SER A 69 7.64 -23.84 14.06
C SER A 69 7.25 -25.11 13.30
N LYS A 70 6.35 -24.96 12.30
CA LYS A 70 5.82 -26.06 11.49
C LYS A 70 6.91 -26.81 10.72
N TYR A 71 7.83 -26.06 10.11
CA TYR A 71 8.91 -26.62 9.29
C TYR A 71 10.21 -26.85 10.08
N LYS A 72 10.20 -26.61 11.39
CA LYS A 72 11.35 -26.79 12.30
C LYS A 72 12.62 -26.10 11.78
N ILE A 73 12.49 -24.86 11.33
CA ILE A 73 13.59 -24.08 10.77
C ILE A 73 14.59 -23.75 11.88
N PRO A 74 15.87 -24.18 11.77
CA PRO A 74 16.87 -23.88 12.79
C PRO A 74 17.20 -22.39 12.83
N PRO A 75 17.50 -21.84 14.02
CA PRO A 75 17.96 -20.45 14.14
C PRO A 75 19.31 -20.27 13.46
N ILE A 76 19.56 -19.09 12.94
CA ILE A 76 20.87 -18.71 12.41
C ILE A 76 21.85 -18.62 13.57
N SER A 77 23.05 -19.20 13.42
CA SER A 77 24.13 -19.08 14.39
C SER A 77 24.46 -17.60 14.64
N ARG A 78 24.66 -17.22 15.90
CA ARG A 78 24.98 -15.84 16.29
C ARG A 78 26.23 -15.30 15.62
N ASP A 79 27.20 -16.17 15.32
CA ASP A 79 28.47 -15.80 14.66
C ASP A 79 28.28 -15.34 13.20
N LYS A 80 27.11 -15.69 12.60
CA LYS A 80 26.75 -15.28 11.21
C LYS A 80 25.89 -14.01 11.17
N ILE A 81 25.51 -13.48 12.34
CA ILE A 81 24.71 -12.25 12.44
C ILE A 81 25.69 -11.10 12.66
N GLU A 82 25.73 -10.16 11.70
CA GLU A 82 26.53 -8.95 11.86
C GLU A 82 26.07 -8.14 13.07
N PRO A 83 27.00 -7.62 13.90
CA PRO A 83 26.64 -6.73 14.99
C PRO A 83 25.89 -5.50 14.46
N PHE A 84 24.85 -5.09 15.17
CA PHE A 84 24.02 -3.95 14.79
C PHE A 84 24.83 -2.67 14.47
N GLY A 85 25.88 -2.39 15.27
CA GLY A 85 26.76 -1.26 15.03
C GLY A 85 27.53 -1.31 13.70
N THR A 86 27.89 -2.52 13.25
CA THR A 86 28.57 -2.72 11.96
C THR A 86 27.58 -2.54 10.82
N ALA A 87 26.39 -3.15 10.91
CA ALA A 87 25.33 -3.01 9.93
C ALA A 87 24.88 -1.54 9.80
N MET A 88 24.77 -0.80 10.90
CA MET A 88 24.46 0.64 10.87
C MET A 88 25.54 1.48 10.22
N LYS A 89 26.83 1.15 10.41
CA LYS A 89 27.94 1.87 9.74
C LYS A 89 27.95 1.63 8.24
N GLN A 90 27.54 0.45 7.79
CA GLN A 90 27.54 0.08 6.36
C GLN A 90 26.29 0.59 5.61
N GLY A 91 25.13 0.52 6.24
CA GLY A 91 23.84 0.79 5.60
C GLY A 91 22.99 1.88 6.24
N GLY A 92 23.45 2.49 7.34
CA GLY A 92 22.67 3.47 8.11
C GLY A 92 22.32 4.74 7.33
N SER A 93 23.14 5.16 6.37
CA SER A 93 22.85 6.30 5.51
C SER A 93 21.58 6.10 4.68
N SER A 94 21.28 4.86 4.28
CA SER A 94 20.05 4.54 3.53
C SER A 94 18.77 4.83 4.32
N LEU A 95 18.85 4.90 5.67
CA LEU A 95 17.72 5.30 6.50
C LEU A 95 17.35 6.78 6.32
N ALA A 96 18.25 7.59 5.74
CA ALA A 96 17.95 8.99 5.40
C ALA A 96 16.73 9.12 4.46
N MET A 97 16.38 8.07 3.68
CA MET A 97 15.17 8.06 2.85
C MET A 97 13.89 8.28 3.67
N PHE A 98 13.85 7.82 4.92
CA PHE A 98 12.71 8.06 5.80
C PHE A 98 12.54 9.55 6.16
N LEU A 99 13.59 10.37 6.10
CA LEU A 99 13.48 11.82 6.28
C LEU A 99 12.59 12.46 5.20
N GLY A 100 12.61 11.92 3.97
CA GLY A 100 11.73 12.37 2.90
C GLY A 100 10.24 12.19 3.21
N ILE A 101 9.90 11.31 4.13
CA ILE A 101 8.54 11.07 4.61
C ILE A 101 8.28 11.87 5.89
N ILE A 102 9.22 11.78 6.85
CA ILE A 102 9.07 12.39 8.18
C ILE A 102 8.99 13.91 8.10
N ILE A 103 9.81 14.54 7.25
CA ILE A 103 9.86 16.00 7.14
C ILE A 103 8.49 16.59 6.73
N PRO A 104 7.88 16.20 5.59
CA PRO A 104 6.58 16.73 5.22
C PRO A 104 5.51 16.43 6.28
N LEU A 105 5.53 15.22 6.84
CA LEU A 105 4.56 14.81 7.84
C LEU A 105 4.64 15.67 9.12
N VAL A 106 5.85 15.94 9.61
CA VAL A 106 6.06 16.79 10.79
C VAL A 106 5.70 18.25 10.52
N VAL A 107 5.91 18.72 9.28
CA VAL A 107 5.58 20.11 8.90
C VAL A 107 4.07 20.35 8.85
N ILE A 108 3.28 19.37 8.36
CA ILE A 108 1.84 19.53 8.20
C ILE A 108 1.02 19.04 9.40
N THR A 109 1.65 18.41 10.40
CA THR A 109 0.94 17.84 11.55
C THR A 109 1.53 18.29 12.88
N GLY A 110 0.68 18.37 13.87
CA GLY A 110 1.07 18.60 15.27
C GLY A 110 1.63 20.00 15.55
N PRO A 111 2.49 20.12 16.59
CA PRO A 111 2.92 21.41 17.10
C PRO A 111 3.80 22.22 16.13
N VAL A 112 4.43 21.56 15.14
CA VAL A 112 5.23 22.27 14.13
C VAL A 112 4.32 22.97 13.13
N ALA A 113 3.22 22.35 12.72
CA ALA A 113 2.22 22.97 11.85
C ALA A 113 1.65 24.24 12.50
N THR A 114 1.17 24.13 13.74
CA THR A 114 0.63 25.30 14.50
C THR A 114 1.64 26.41 14.71
N LEU A 115 2.93 26.06 14.89
CA LEU A 115 3.99 27.05 15.01
C LEU A 115 4.26 27.76 13.67
N LEU A 116 4.22 27.04 12.56
CA LEU A 116 4.40 27.61 11.22
C LEU A 116 3.21 28.47 10.80
N GLU A 117 1.98 28.05 11.10
CA GLU A 117 0.75 28.82 10.87
C GLU A 117 0.78 30.18 11.62
N GLY A 118 1.40 30.20 12.81
CA GLY A 118 1.60 31.41 13.61
C GLY A 118 2.64 32.38 13.06
N LEU A 119 3.45 31.99 12.09
CA LEU A 119 4.44 32.86 11.45
C LEU A 119 3.78 33.73 10.38
N ALA A 120 3.88 35.04 10.54
CA ALA A 120 3.24 36.05 9.66
C ALA A 120 3.61 35.92 8.15
N SER A 121 4.74 35.27 7.85
CA SER A 121 5.23 35.02 6.48
C SER A 121 4.79 33.67 5.90
N TYR A 122 4.26 32.78 6.72
CA TYR A 122 3.93 31.42 6.29
C TYR A 122 2.41 31.21 6.27
N GLY A 123 1.70 31.50 7.37
CA GLY A 123 0.24 31.38 7.50
C GLY A 123 -0.30 29.97 7.22
N GLU A 124 -1.62 29.85 7.23
CA GLU A 124 -2.33 28.62 6.87
C GLU A 124 -2.01 28.19 5.42
N ASP A 125 -2.02 29.13 4.47
CA ASP A 125 -1.73 28.87 3.05
C ASP A 125 -0.32 28.25 2.84
N GLY A 126 0.66 28.61 3.67
CA GLY A 126 2.01 28.09 3.59
C GLY A 126 2.11 26.63 4.05
N VAL A 127 1.35 26.25 5.06
CA VAL A 127 1.28 24.86 5.54
C VAL A 127 0.52 23.98 4.53
N ASP A 128 -0.57 24.50 3.98
CA ASP A 128 -1.36 23.81 2.95
C ASP A 128 -0.57 23.59 1.64
N ALA A 129 0.37 24.49 1.32
CA ALA A 129 1.27 24.31 0.19
C ALA A 129 2.22 23.11 0.35
N MET A 130 2.43 22.63 1.58
CA MET A 130 3.24 21.43 1.87
C MET A 130 2.46 20.14 1.65
N ASN A 131 1.84 19.99 0.48
CA ASN A 131 1.08 18.80 0.14
C ASN A 131 1.97 17.54 0.14
N ILE A 132 1.64 16.57 1.01
CA ILE A 132 2.36 15.29 1.14
C ILE A 132 2.49 14.57 -0.22
N ILE A 133 1.44 14.63 -1.05
CA ILE A 133 1.40 13.96 -2.36
C ILE A 133 2.55 14.43 -3.26
N ILE A 134 2.97 15.68 -3.11
CA ILE A 134 4.04 16.30 -3.91
C ILE A 134 5.39 16.17 -3.17
N TRP A 135 5.43 16.58 -1.90
CA TRP A 135 6.69 16.71 -1.18
C TRP A 135 7.36 15.41 -0.80
N VAL A 136 6.60 14.37 -0.46
CA VAL A 136 7.19 13.06 -0.15
C VAL A 136 7.95 12.48 -1.34
N PRO A 137 7.37 12.35 -2.56
CA PRO A 137 8.12 11.86 -3.72
C PRO A 137 9.33 12.75 -4.08
N VAL A 138 9.19 14.07 -4.00
CA VAL A 138 10.28 15.01 -4.32
C VAL A 138 11.44 14.86 -3.36
N LEU A 139 11.18 14.83 -2.05
CA LEU A 139 12.25 14.69 -1.04
C LEU A 139 12.89 13.31 -1.09
N ILE A 140 12.13 12.24 -1.25
CA ILE A 140 12.68 10.89 -1.44
C ILE A 140 13.59 10.87 -2.67
N MET A 141 13.15 11.44 -3.79
CA MET A 141 13.95 11.52 -5.01
C MET A 141 15.27 12.29 -4.77
N LEU A 142 15.21 13.44 -4.11
CA LEU A 142 16.40 14.24 -3.80
C LEU A 142 17.36 13.47 -2.88
N ILE A 143 16.85 12.83 -1.84
CA ILE A 143 17.68 12.03 -0.93
C ILE A 143 18.30 10.84 -1.66
N CYS A 144 17.53 10.14 -2.51
CA CYS A 144 18.07 9.06 -3.35
C CYS A 144 19.18 9.53 -4.29
N LEU A 145 19.07 10.73 -4.88
CA LEU A 145 20.10 11.32 -5.71
C LEU A 145 21.38 11.63 -4.91
N ILE A 146 21.22 12.16 -3.69
CA ILE A 146 22.35 12.48 -2.80
C ILE A 146 23.05 11.20 -2.33
N GLU A 147 22.31 10.23 -1.84
CA GLU A 147 22.84 8.94 -1.37
C GLU A 147 23.43 8.13 -2.52
N GLY A 148 22.74 8.11 -3.65
CA GLY A 148 23.14 7.39 -4.86
C GLY A 148 24.20 8.08 -5.70
N ARG A 149 24.72 9.26 -5.30
CA ARG A 149 25.65 10.08 -6.12
C ARG A 149 26.86 9.34 -6.68
N LYS A 150 27.33 8.30 -5.99
CA LYS A 150 28.45 7.46 -6.45
C LYS A 150 28.05 6.47 -7.55
N LEU A 151 26.76 6.13 -7.62
CA LEU A 151 26.18 5.20 -8.58
C LEU A 151 25.60 5.92 -9.80
N LEU A 152 25.43 7.24 -9.72
CA LEU A 152 24.88 8.04 -10.83
C LEU A 152 25.84 8.03 -12.04
N PRO A 153 25.29 8.01 -13.26
CA PRO A 153 26.09 8.06 -14.47
C PRO A 153 26.95 9.32 -14.53
N LYS A 154 28.22 9.16 -14.90
CA LYS A 154 29.15 10.29 -15.07
C LYS A 154 29.15 10.84 -16.50
N SER A 155 28.54 10.13 -17.46
CA SER A 155 28.44 10.52 -18.86
C SER A 155 27.04 10.97 -19.22
N LEU A 156 26.95 11.88 -20.21
CA LEU A 156 25.66 12.36 -20.74
C LEU A 156 24.82 11.21 -21.31
N GLU A 157 25.47 10.25 -21.94
CA GLU A 157 24.83 9.08 -22.53
C GLU A 157 24.23 8.15 -21.44
N GLY A 158 24.95 7.99 -20.33
CA GLY A 158 24.43 7.29 -19.15
C GLY A 158 23.20 7.95 -18.55
N TRP A 159 23.20 9.28 -18.42
CA TRP A 159 22.06 10.06 -17.98
C TRP A 159 20.86 9.93 -18.92
N LYS A 160 21.12 10.01 -20.23
CA LYS A 160 20.06 9.82 -21.25
C LYS A 160 19.42 8.43 -21.13
N LYS A 161 20.23 7.39 -20.95
CA LYS A 161 19.75 6.00 -20.76
C LYS A 161 18.92 5.86 -19.48
N LEU A 162 19.38 6.44 -18.37
CA LEU A 162 18.68 6.43 -17.09
C LEU A 162 17.32 7.14 -17.21
N LEU A 163 17.31 8.35 -17.75
CA LEU A 163 16.09 9.14 -17.93
C LEU A 163 15.10 8.45 -18.88
N LEU A 164 15.58 7.86 -19.97
CA LEU A 164 14.71 7.17 -20.91
C LEU A 164 14.07 5.91 -20.30
N SER A 165 14.84 5.16 -19.50
CA SER A 165 14.30 3.99 -18.79
C SER A 165 13.26 4.39 -17.72
N SER A 166 13.55 5.45 -16.98
CA SER A 166 12.62 6.00 -15.98
C SER A 166 11.36 6.55 -16.62
N ALA A 167 11.50 7.29 -17.73
CA ALA A 167 10.37 7.83 -18.49
C ALA A 167 9.44 6.71 -18.99
N LYS A 168 9.98 5.59 -19.47
CA LYS A 168 9.14 4.44 -19.87
C LYS A 168 8.28 3.90 -18.73
N GLN A 169 8.85 3.79 -17.53
CA GLN A 169 8.11 3.34 -16.35
C GLN A 169 7.05 4.37 -15.93
N CYS A 170 7.42 5.66 -15.91
CA CYS A 170 6.48 6.74 -15.61
C CYS A 170 5.33 6.81 -16.63
N CYS A 171 5.61 6.65 -17.92
CA CYS A 171 4.58 6.67 -18.95
C CYS A 171 3.56 5.54 -18.77
N ASN A 172 4.01 4.33 -18.43
CA ASN A 172 3.10 3.20 -18.19
C ASN A 172 2.19 3.47 -16.99
N CYS A 173 2.75 3.87 -15.86
CA CYS A 173 1.96 4.20 -14.66
C CYS A 173 1.07 5.44 -14.89
N GLY A 174 1.62 6.48 -15.53
CA GLY A 174 0.90 7.73 -15.80
C GLY A 174 -0.29 7.54 -16.73
N ALA A 175 -0.13 6.76 -17.81
CA ALA A 175 -1.24 6.46 -18.71
C ALA A 175 -2.38 5.73 -18.00
N VAL A 176 -2.07 4.68 -17.26
CA VAL A 176 -3.06 3.94 -16.46
C VAL A 176 -3.75 4.89 -15.49
N SER A 177 -3.01 5.68 -14.73
CA SER A 177 -3.57 6.63 -13.74
C SER A 177 -4.46 7.68 -14.41
N LEU A 178 -4.07 8.22 -15.56
CA LEU A 178 -4.82 9.24 -16.29
C LEU A 178 -6.17 8.71 -16.79
N PHE A 179 -6.17 7.57 -17.49
CA PHE A 179 -7.42 6.94 -17.97
C PHE A 179 -8.33 6.53 -16.84
N ALA A 180 -7.76 6.17 -15.78
CA ALA A 180 -8.40 5.72 -14.60
C ALA A 180 -9.08 6.87 -13.84
N MET A 181 -8.40 8.01 -13.66
CA MET A 181 -9.03 9.20 -13.11
C MET A 181 -10.13 9.73 -14.03
N ALA A 182 -9.93 9.66 -15.35
CA ALA A 182 -10.97 10.03 -16.32
C ALA A 182 -12.21 9.12 -16.17
N SER A 183 -12.01 7.81 -16.04
CA SER A 183 -13.11 6.85 -15.81
C SER A 183 -13.81 7.09 -14.47
N SER A 184 -13.07 7.36 -13.41
CA SER A 184 -13.62 7.70 -12.09
C SER A 184 -14.46 8.99 -12.15
N ASN A 185 -13.94 10.03 -12.82
CA ASN A 185 -14.69 11.26 -13.04
C ASN A 185 -15.98 11.03 -13.84
N ALA A 186 -15.92 10.21 -14.90
CA ALA A 186 -17.09 9.86 -15.69
C ALA A 186 -18.13 9.12 -14.82
N LEU A 187 -17.71 8.16 -13.98
CA LEU A 187 -18.61 7.46 -13.06
C LEU A 187 -19.24 8.39 -12.03
N ASN A 188 -18.49 9.35 -11.50
CA ASN A 188 -19.02 10.33 -10.53
C ASN A 188 -20.03 11.31 -11.14
N GLN A 189 -19.98 11.55 -12.46
CA GLN A 189 -20.99 12.35 -13.18
C GLN A 189 -22.27 11.57 -13.50
N THR A 190 -22.26 10.26 -13.28
CA THR A 190 -23.43 9.41 -13.41
C THR A 190 -24.13 9.22 -12.06
N SER A 191 -25.35 8.69 -12.07
CA SER A 191 -26.04 8.25 -10.85
C SER A 191 -25.44 7.00 -10.22
N PHE A 192 -24.28 6.51 -10.72
CA PHE A 192 -23.69 5.22 -10.34
C PHE A 192 -23.54 5.04 -8.81
N GLY A 193 -23.06 6.07 -8.11
CA GLY A 193 -22.93 6.02 -6.64
C GLY A 193 -24.28 5.89 -5.94
N ALA A 194 -25.30 6.64 -6.40
CA ALA A 194 -26.65 6.59 -5.87
C ALA A 194 -27.34 5.26 -6.21
N ASP A 195 -27.16 4.78 -7.44
CA ASP A 195 -27.73 3.50 -7.90
C ASP A 195 -27.10 2.33 -7.15
N MET A 196 -25.78 2.35 -6.93
CA MET A 196 -25.10 1.35 -6.10
C MET A 196 -25.59 1.38 -4.67
N THR A 197 -25.76 2.56 -4.08
CA THR A 197 -26.32 2.69 -2.73
C THR A 197 -27.74 2.11 -2.66
N THR A 198 -28.54 2.36 -3.67
CA THR A 198 -29.90 1.83 -3.77
C THR A 198 -29.91 0.31 -3.91
N ILE A 199 -29.07 -0.25 -4.78
CA ILE A 199 -28.92 -1.71 -4.95
C ILE A 199 -28.43 -2.36 -3.66
N LEU A 200 -27.41 -1.77 -3.01
CA LEU A 200 -26.84 -2.31 -1.79
C LEU A 200 -27.82 -2.26 -0.61
N SER A 201 -28.59 -1.18 -0.49
CA SER A 201 -29.65 -1.07 0.54
C SER A 201 -30.82 -2.03 0.28
N ALA A 202 -31.14 -2.28 -1.00
CA ALA A 202 -32.16 -3.27 -1.38
C ALA A 202 -31.76 -4.72 -1.05
N LEU A 203 -30.45 -5.03 -1.08
CA LEU A 203 -29.93 -6.34 -0.70
C LEU A 203 -30.09 -6.65 0.78
N SER A 204 -30.33 -5.65 1.64
CA SER A 204 -30.52 -5.79 3.10
C SER A 204 -29.48 -6.69 3.79
N LEU A 205 -28.25 -6.72 3.25
CA LEU A 205 -27.18 -7.54 3.81
C LEU A 205 -26.62 -6.91 5.10
N PRO A 206 -26.32 -7.72 6.11
CA PRO A 206 -25.60 -7.23 7.28
C PRO A 206 -24.28 -6.54 6.88
N LYS A 207 -23.95 -5.43 7.56
CA LYS A 207 -22.71 -4.66 7.31
C LYS A 207 -21.47 -5.55 7.14
N PHE A 208 -21.32 -6.54 8.03
CA PHE A 208 -20.20 -7.50 7.99
C PHE A 208 -20.14 -8.27 6.65
N VAL A 209 -21.27 -8.80 6.18
CA VAL A 209 -21.34 -9.59 4.95
C VAL A 209 -21.04 -8.73 3.74
N MET A 210 -21.53 -7.50 3.71
CA MET A 210 -21.26 -6.54 2.63
C MET A 210 -19.76 -6.24 2.54
N ILE A 211 -19.12 -5.88 3.65
CA ILE A 211 -17.69 -5.59 3.69
C ILE A 211 -16.86 -6.81 3.30
N LEU A 212 -17.27 -7.99 3.73
CA LEU A 212 -16.61 -9.26 3.39
C LEU A 212 -16.67 -9.53 1.88
N ILE A 213 -17.82 -9.34 1.25
CA ILE A 213 -17.99 -9.50 -0.20
C ILE A 213 -17.08 -8.51 -0.95
N ILE A 214 -17.12 -7.23 -0.56
CA ILE A 214 -16.25 -6.20 -1.14
C ILE A 214 -14.79 -6.61 -1.00
N GLY A 215 -14.36 -7.03 0.18
CA GLY A 215 -12.99 -7.47 0.44
C GLY A 215 -12.54 -8.61 -0.47
N TYR A 216 -13.38 -9.62 -0.66
CA TYR A 216 -13.04 -10.73 -1.56
C TYR A 216 -13.06 -10.33 -3.03
N VAL A 217 -13.99 -9.47 -3.47
CA VAL A 217 -14.01 -8.95 -4.85
C VAL A 217 -12.71 -8.19 -5.13
N ILE A 218 -12.29 -7.31 -4.23
CA ILE A 218 -11.02 -6.58 -4.38
C ILE A 218 -9.82 -7.53 -4.35
N ALA A 219 -9.79 -8.49 -3.44
CA ALA A 219 -8.70 -9.46 -3.36
C ALA A 219 -8.58 -10.32 -4.63
N LEU A 220 -9.70 -10.73 -5.21
CA LEU A 220 -9.72 -11.49 -6.47
C LEU A 220 -9.29 -10.63 -7.67
N ALA A 221 -9.67 -9.36 -7.70
CA ALA A 221 -9.32 -8.43 -8.77
C ALA A 221 -7.84 -8.00 -8.70
N ALA A 222 -7.30 -7.82 -7.50
CA ALA A 222 -5.96 -7.31 -7.28
C ALA A 222 -4.86 -8.22 -7.87
N GLY A 223 -5.05 -9.53 -7.91
CA GLY A 223 -4.10 -10.47 -8.52
C GLY A 223 -3.88 -10.21 -10.01
N PRO A 224 -4.92 -10.37 -10.86
CA PRO A 224 -4.79 -10.18 -12.30
C PRO A 224 -4.62 -8.71 -12.73
N MET A 225 -5.19 -7.76 -12.00
CA MET A 225 -5.18 -6.33 -12.39
C MET A 225 -4.04 -5.52 -11.78
N ASN A 226 -3.35 -6.03 -10.78
CA ASN A 226 -2.49 -5.35 -9.80
C ASN A 226 -3.23 -4.32 -8.92
N ALA A 227 -2.62 -3.89 -7.81
CA ALA A 227 -3.25 -3.00 -6.84
C ALA A 227 -3.57 -1.61 -7.43
N THR A 228 -2.70 -1.07 -8.27
CA THR A 228 -2.88 0.25 -8.89
C THR A 228 -4.13 0.28 -9.78
N SER A 229 -4.22 -0.66 -10.73
CA SER A 229 -5.37 -0.75 -11.65
C SER A 229 -6.66 -1.09 -10.92
N THR A 230 -6.59 -1.97 -9.91
CA THR A 230 -7.74 -2.30 -9.07
C THR A 230 -8.22 -1.09 -8.27
N THR A 231 -7.30 -0.32 -7.70
CA THR A 231 -7.63 0.90 -6.92
C THR A 231 -8.37 1.90 -7.79
N VAL A 232 -7.93 2.06 -9.00
CA VAL A 232 -8.54 3.02 -9.90
C VAL A 232 -9.89 2.56 -10.42
N SER A 233 -10.02 1.28 -10.77
CA SER A 233 -11.25 0.74 -11.36
C SER A 233 -12.32 0.46 -10.32
N LEU A 234 -11.96 -0.15 -9.20
CA LEU A 234 -12.88 -0.61 -8.17
C LEU A 234 -12.87 0.23 -6.89
N GLY A 235 -11.82 1.05 -6.69
CA GLY A 235 -11.68 1.89 -5.51
C GLY A 235 -12.88 2.79 -5.25
N PRO A 236 -13.37 3.58 -6.24
CA PRO A 236 -14.52 4.46 -6.05
C PRO A 236 -15.78 3.69 -5.63
N VAL A 237 -16.03 2.56 -6.28
CA VAL A 237 -17.21 1.71 -6.00
C VAL A 237 -17.12 1.09 -4.61
N ALA A 238 -15.98 0.49 -4.29
CA ALA A 238 -15.77 -0.16 -3.00
C ALA A 238 -15.83 0.85 -1.84
N TYR A 239 -15.23 2.02 -2.02
CA TYR A 239 -15.27 3.12 -1.05
C TYR A 239 -16.74 3.57 -0.81
N SER A 240 -17.45 3.92 -1.87
CA SER A 240 -18.85 4.35 -1.76
C SER A 240 -19.73 3.28 -1.13
N ALA A 241 -19.53 2.02 -1.49
CA ALA A 241 -20.27 0.90 -0.93
C ALA A 241 -20.00 0.72 0.58
N MET A 242 -18.75 0.83 1.03
CA MET A 242 -18.41 0.73 2.45
C MET A 242 -18.95 1.91 3.26
N VAL A 243 -18.83 3.13 2.71
CA VAL A 243 -19.38 4.33 3.37
C VAL A 243 -20.92 4.26 3.48
N SER A 244 -21.59 3.76 2.45
CA SER A 244 -23.08 3.64 2.47
C SER A 244 -23.60 2.69 3.55
N VAL A 245 -22.83 1.69 3.95
CA VAL A 245 -23.16 0.80 5.07
C VAL A 245 -22.63 1.29 6.42
N GLY A 246 -22.19 2.55 6.49
CA GLY A 246 -21.79 3.22 7.72
C GLY A 246 -20.38 2.92 8.18
N VAL A 247 -19.44 2.67 7.24
CA VAL A 247 -18.00 2.68 7.54
C VAL A 247 -17.49 4.12 7.42
N PRO A 248 -16.75 4.66 8.40
CA PRO A 248 -16.18 6.00 8.30
C PRO A 248 -15.27 6.13 7.07
N PRO A 249 -15.21 7.31 6.40
CA PRO A 249 -14.46 7.50 5.16
C PRO A 249 -13.00 7.07 5.23
N VAL A 250 -12.25 7.51 6.25
CA VAL A 250 -10.84 7.11 6.45
C VAL A 250 -10.71 5.61 6.62
N THR A 251 -11.56 5.02 7.46
CA THR A 251 -11.57 3.57 7.73
C THR A 251 -11.89 2.76 6.47
N ALA A 252 -12.79 3.25 5.62
CA ALA A 252 -13.14 2.60 4.35
C ALA A 252 -11.92 2.54 3.41
N ILE A 253 -11.13 3.61 3.33
CA ILE A 253 -9.91 3.62 2.52
C ILE A 253 -8.86 2.67 3.09
N VAL A 254 -8.65 2.69 4.41
CA VAL A 254 -7.69 1.79 5.07
C VAL A 254 -8.06 0.33 4.83
N ALA A 255 -9.33 -0.03 5.03
CA ALA A 255 -9.82 -1.39 4.77
C ALA A 255 -9.64 -1.78 3.30
N TYR A 256 -9.97 -0.88 2.38
CA TYR A 256 -9.75 -1.08 0.95
C TYR A 256 -8.29 -1.39 0.63
N LEU A 257 -7.35 -0.60 1.15
CA LEU A 257 -5.92 -0.79 0.91
C LEU A 257 -5.39 -2.08 1.53
N ILE A 258 -5.96 -2.51 2.66
CA ILE A 258 -5.68 -3.84 3.22
C ILE A 258 -6.18 -4.94 2.26
N PHE A 259 -7.39 -4.82 1.69
CA PHE A 259 -7.87 -5.78 0.70
C PHE A 259 -6.99 -5.82 -0.54
N ALA A 260 -6.63 -4.66 -1.09
CA ALA A 260 -5.74 -4.55 -2.24
C ALA A 260 -4.32 -5.11 -1.96
N SER A 261 -3.88 -5.11 -0.69
CA SER A 261 -2.59 -5.66 -0.29
C SER A 261 -2.47 -7.18 -0.46
N THR A 262 -3.56 -7.85 -0.79
CA THR A 262 -3.54 -9.27 -1.18
C THR A 262 -3.03 -9.50 -2.60
N GLU A 263 -2.74 -8.46 -3.38
CA GLU A 263 -2.24 -8.57 -4.75
C GLU A 263 -1.15 -9.63 -4.91
N GLY A 264 -0.10 -9.55 -4.07
CA GLY A 264 1.00 -10.50 -4.10
C GLY A 264 0.59 -11.95 -3.83
N ALA A 265 -0.52 -12.14 -3.12
CA ALA A 265 -0.98 -13.44 -2.65
C ALA A 265 -2.21 -13.97 -3.41
N SER A 266 -2.66 -13.29 -4.45
CA SER A 266 -3.89 -13.64 -5.20
C SER A 266 -3.58 -14.46 -6.45
N PRO A 267 -3.61 -15.81 -6.40
CA PRO A 267 -3.45 -16.65 -7.57
C PRO A 267 -4.63 -16.48 -8.54
N PRO A 268 -4.46 -16.89 -9.80
CA PRO A 268 -3.27 -17.49 -10.41
C PRO A 268 -2.32 -16.47 -11.06
N MET A 269 -2.68 -15.22 -11.22
CA MET A 269 -2.05 -14.29 -12.16
C MET A 269 -1.29 -13.11 -11.52
N SER A 270 -0.95 -13.21 -10.25
CA SER A 270 -0.16 -12.15 -9.59
C SER A 270 1.31 -12.18 -10.05
N SER A 271 1.83 -11.03 -10.48
CA SER A 271 3.22 -10.87 -10.90
C SER A 271 4.23 -11.34 -9.84
N PRO A 272 4.10 -11.02 -8.55
CA PRO A 272 4.99 -11.51 -7.50
C PRO A 272 5.09 -13.04 -7.41
N ILE A 273 4.02 -13.77 -7.76
CA ILE A 273 4.03 -15.25 -7.75
C ILE A 273 5.07 -15.76 -8.75
N PHE A 274 5.03 -15.26 -9.98
CA PHE A 274 5.94 -15.71 -11.04
C PHE A 274 7.38 -15.28 -10.78
N VAL A 275 7.59 -14.06 -10.29
CA VAL A 275 8.93 -13.57 -9.94
C VAL A 275 9.54 -14.42 -8.82
N SER A 276 8.80 -14.65 -7.74
CA SER A 276 9.30 -15.44 -6.60
C SER A 276 9.55 -16.90 -6.97
N SER A 277 8.67 -17.51 -7.76
CA SER A 277 8.85 -18.90 -8.23
C SER A 277 10.07 -19.04 -9.14
N SER A 278 10.27 -18.08 -10.04
CA SER A 278 11.44 -18.06 -10.94
C SER A 278 12.75 -17.92 -10.16
N ILE A 279 12.82 -17.00 -9.19
CA ILE A 279 14.01 -16.81 -8.34
C ILE A 279 14.28 -18.06 -7.50
N ALA A 280 13.24 -18.71 -6.99
CA ALA A 280 13.37 -19.94 -6.21
C ALA A 280 13.69 -21.18 -7.07
N GLY A 281 13.57 -21.08 -8.39
CA GLY A 281 13.74 -22.19 -9.32
C GLY A 281 12.69 -23.27 -9.09
N LEU A 282 11.40 -22.89 -9.08
CA LEU A 282 10.27 -23.81 -9.00
C LEU A 282 9.78 -24.17 -10.40
N ASP A 283 9.67 -25.46 -10.67
CA ASP A 283 9.14 -25.95 -11.95
C ASP A 283 7.61 -25.83 -12.02
N ASP A 284 6.95 -25.98 -10.88
CA ASP A 284 5.49 -25.83 -10.76
C ASP A 284 5.13 -24.70 -9.80
N VAL A 285 4.51 -23.67 -10.34
CA VAL A 285 4.07 -22.50 -9.58
C VAL A 285 2.82 -22.77 -8.74
N SER A 286 2.01 -23.76 -9.16
CA SER A 286 0.72 -24.06 -8.54
C SER A 286 0.84 -24.54 -7.09
N VAL A 287 1.99 -25.05 -6.70
CA VAL A 287 2.29 -25.48 -5.31
C VAL A 287 2.14 -24.33 -4.30
N MET A 288 2.31 -23.08 -4.76
CA MET A 288 2.16 -21.88 -3.93
C MET A 288 0.69 -21.43 -3.78
N PHE A 289 -0.23 -21.84 -4.66
CA PHE A 289 -1.57 -21.27 -4.72
C PHE A 289 -2.39 -21.53 -3.45
N LYS A 290 -2.43 -22.77 -3.02
CA LYS A 290 -3.17 -23.16 -1.82
C LYS A 290 -2.70 -22.41 -0.57
N PRO A 291 -1.40 -22.41 -0.22
CA PRO A 291 -0.93 -21.67 0.94
C PRO A 291 -1.09 -20.15 0.78
N LEU A 292 -0.98 -19.57 -0.41
CA LEU A 292 -1.24 -18.14 -0.63
C LEU A 292 -2.70 -17.79 -0.35
N ILE A 293 -3.65 -18.57 -0.83
CA ILE A 293 -5.08 -18.31 -0.58
C ILE A 293 -5.39 -18.44 0.91
N PHE A 294 -5.04 -19.57 1.53
CA PHE A 294 -5.48 -19.88 2.90
C PHE A 294 -4.68 -19.17 4.00
N HIS A 295 -3.42 -18.85 3.76
CA HIS A 295 -2.57 -18.21 4.77
C HIS A 295 -2.35 -16.71 4.53
N TYR A 296 -2.68 -16.18 3.34
CA TYR A 296 -2.52 -14.75 3.06
C TYR A 296 -3.82 -14.11 2.59
N CYS A 297 -4.41 -14.51 1.46
CA CYS A 297 -5.60 -13.82 0.92
C CYS A 297 -6.75 -13.79 1.92
N ILE A 298 -7.22 -14.94 2.35
CA ILE A 298 -8.38 -15.05 3.25
C ILE A 298 -8.14 -14.31 4.56
N PRO A 299 -7.04 -14.56 5.31
CA PRO A 299 -6.85 -13.89 6.59
C PRO A 299 -6.62 -12.38 6.48
N ILE A 300 -5.93 -11.91 5.43
CA ILE A 300 -5.71 -10.47 5.24
C ILE A 300 -7.04 -9.76 4.93
N VAL A 301 -7.92 -10.38 4.13
CA VAL A 301 -9.28 -9.85 3.93
C VAL A 301 -10.01 -9.77 5.28
N PHE A 302 -9.92 -10.79 6.12
CA PHE A 302 -10.51 -10.73 7.46
C PHE A 302 -9.93 -9.61 8.32
N VAL A 303 -8.62 -9.36 8.28
CA VAL A 303 -8.01 -8.22 8.99
C VAL A 303 -8.64 -6.91 8.50
N GLY A 304 -8.79 -6.71 7.19
CA GLY A 304 -9.46 -5.53 6.63
C GLY A 304 -10.92 -5.41 7.05
N VAL A 305 -11.66 -6.51 7.11
CA VAL A 305 -13.04 -6.54 7.63
C VAL A 305 -13.08 -6.14 9.09
N LEU A 306 -12.18 -6.66 9.93
CA LEU A 306 -12.12 -6.30 11.35
C LEU A 306 -11.79 -4.83 11.56
N VAL A 307 -10.92 -4.24 10.72
CA VAL A 307 -10.67 -2.79 10.71
C VAL A 307 -11.94 -2.03 10.31
N ALA A 308 -12.59 -2.40 9.22
CA ALA A 308 -13.82 -1.74 8.76
C ALA A 308 -14.99 -1.83 9.74
N MET A 309 -15.02 -2.88 10.56
CA MET A 309 -16.01 -3.08 11.62
C MET A 309 -15.65 -2.36 12.93
N GLY A 310 -14.45 -1.78 13.05
CA GLY A 310 -13.95 -1.12 14.25
C GLY A 310 -13.43 -2.05 15.34
N PHE A 311 -13.30 -3.37 15.09
CA PHE A 311 -12.71 -4.31 16.05
C PHE A 311 -11.18 -4.14 16.16
N LEU A 312 -10.54 -3.73 15.09
CA LEU A 312 -9.12 -3.36 15.09
C LEU A 312 -9.04 -1.84 14.97
N PRO A 313 -8.65 -1.13 16.04
CA PRO A 313 -8.66 0.32 16.05
C PRO A 313 -7.58 0.91 15.13
N ILE A 314 -7.91 2.02 14.51
CA ILE A 314 -7.00 2.88 13.76
C ILE A 314 -7.17 4.32 14.24
N VAL A 315 -6.14 5.15 14.07
CA VAL A 315 -6.19 6.56 14.42
C VAL A 315 -7.10 7.29 13.43
N GLY A 316 -8.03 8.12 13.92
CA GLY A 316 -8.96 8.88 13.06
C GLY A 316 -10.08 8.06 12.41
N GLY A 317 -10.29 6.84 12.86
CA GLY A 317 -11.31 5.92 12.35
C GLY A 317 -12.51 5.76 13.29
#